data_0618d74047b52944ac2713f5a29b0124
#
_entry.id   0618d74047b52944ac2713f5a29b0124
#
_cell.length_a   1.000
_cell.length_b   1.000
_cell.length_c   1.000
_cell.angle_alpha   90.00
_cell.angle_beta   90.00
_cell.angle_gamma   90.00
#
_symmetry.space_group_name_H-M   'P 1'
#
loop_
_entity.id
_entity.type
_entity.pdbx_description
1 polymer ?
#
loop_
_entity_poly.entity_id
_entity_poly.type
_entity_poly.pdbx_seq_one_letter_code
_entity_poly.pdbx_strand_id
1 'polypeptide(L)'
;TAAIFSLASTGKYYFLSRPRRFGKSLLVSTMEAYFSGRKELFKGLAMETLEKDWTTHPVLHLDLTGSRYTSISDLEEKLGRHLSKWESVYGKTGDLSDPASRFEAVIEAAYLKTGNKVVILIDEYEKPIIDNMDTPDLMEKFRRELQGFYSVIKGKDEFIRFAFLTGVTKLGKMS
;
A
#
# COMPACT_ATOMS: atom_id res chain seq x y z
N THR A 1 3.40 5.76 18.20
CA THR A 1 2.18 6.40 17.67
C THR A 1 2.37 7.88 17.36
N ALA A 2 3.12 8.62 18.19
CA ALA A 2 3.42 10.04 17.92
C ALA A 2 4.10 10.23 16.55
N ALA A 3 5.03 9.34 16.18
CA ALA A 3 5.71 9.38 14.89
C ALA A 3 4.73 9.20 13.73
N ILE A 4 3.75 8.30 13.86
CA ILE A 4 2.71 8.09 12.84
C ILE A 4 1.86 9.34 12.67
N PHE A 5 1.45 9.96 13.79
CA PHE A 5 0.70 11.20 13.74
C PHE A 5 1.48 12.32 13.04
N SER A 6 2.77 12.43 13.34
CA SER A 6 3.65 13.43 12.71
C SER A 6 3.75 13.18 11.19
N LEU A 7 3.97 11.94 10.76
CA LEU A 7 4.04 11.60 9.33
C LEU A 7 2.72 11.94 8.62
N ALA A 8 1.60 11.54 9.20
CA ALA A 8 0.28 11.78 8.62
C ALA A 8 -0.07 13.27 8.54
N SER A 9 0.43 14.07 9.49
CA SER A 9 0.14 15.51 9.56
C SER A 9 1.03 16.35 8.66
N THR A 10 2.27 15.89 8.38
CA THR A 10 3.27 16.69 7.67
C THR A 10 3.53 16.29 6.24
N GLY A 11 3.07 15.12 5.82
CA GLY A 11 3.31 14.64 4.47
C GLY A 11 2.31 13.62 3.99
N LYS A 12 2.54 13.09 2.79
CA LYS A 12 1.60 12.23 2.10
C LYS A 12 2.24 10.93 1.59
N TYR A 13 3.44 11.01 1.01
CA TYR A 13 4.11 9.87 0.40
C TYR A 13 5.42 9.56 1.13
N TYR A 14 5.56 8.33 1.60
CA TYR A 14 6.73 7.91 2.35
C TYR A 14 7.24 6.54 1.91
N PHE A 15 8.56 6.42 1.91
CA PHE A 15 9.26 5.15 1.73
C PHE A 15 10.09 4.85 2.97
N LEU A 16 9.98 3.63 3.46
CA LEU A 16 10.81 3.16 4.56
C LEU A 16 11.60 1.94 4.10
N SER A 17 12.94 2.07 4.09
CA SER A 17 13.83 0.96 3.84
C SER A 17 14.55 0.61 5.13
N ARG A 18 14.33 -0.59 5.64
CA ARG A 18 14.97 -1.08 6.86
C ARG A 18 15.27 -2.57 6.74
N PRO A 19 16.31 -3.08 7.45
CA PRO A 19 16.57 -4.51 7.55
C PRO A 19 15.32 -5.25 8.06
N ARG A 20 15.21 -6.53 7.68
CA ARG A 20 14.13 -7.39 8.19
C ARG A 20 14.14 -7.40 9.72
N ARG A 21 12.97 -7.54 10.35
CA ARG A 21 12.74 -7.66 11.78
C ARG A 21 12.86 -6.36 12.60
N PHE A 22 12.77 -5.19 11.97
CA PHE A 22 12.78 -3.91 12.69
C PHE A 22 11.38 -3.32 12.89
N GLY A 23 10.38 -4.16 13.14
CA GLY A 23 9.04 -3.70 13.48
C GLY A 23 8.24 -3.08 12.34
N LYS A 24 8.60 -3.35 11.08
CA LYS A 24 7.89 -2.82 9.91
C LYS A 24 6.44 -3.27 9.84
N SER A 25 6.20 -4.56 10.09
CA SER A 25 4.83 -5.12 10.06
C SER A 25 3.97 -4.52 11.15
N LEU A 26 4.53 -4.28 12.35
CA LEU A 26 3.83 -3.60 13.42
C LEU A 26 3.51 -2.15 13.05
N LEU A 27 4.47 -1.45 12.43
CA LEU A 27 4.28 -0.07 11.98
C LEU A 27 3.14 0.02 10.96
N VAL A 28 3.14 -0.86 9.96
CA VAL A 28 2.11 -0.88 8.91
C VAL A 28 0.74 -1.22 9.49
N SER A 29 0.64 -2.23 10.36
CA SER A 29 -0.63 -2.58 10.99
C SER A 29 -1.15 -1.49 11.93
N THR A 30 -0.25 -0.76 12.59
CA THR A 30 -0.63 0.39 13.43
C THR A 30 -1.16 1.54 12.56
N MET A 31 -0.53 1.81 11.42
CA MET A 31 -1.03 2.80 10.47
C MET A 31 -2.41 2.42 9.93
N GLU A 32 -2.61 1.16 9.60
CA GLU A 32 -3.91 0.66 9.14
C GLU A 32 -5.00 0.90 10.19
N ALA A 33 -4.72 0.59 11.45
CA ALA A 33 -5.65 0.81 12.56
C ALA A 33 -5.96 2.30 12.74
N TYR A 34 -4.93 3.15 12.67
CA TYR A 34 -5.10 4.60 12.80
C TYR A 34 -5.98 5.17 11.69
N PHE A 35 -5.64 4.89 10.43
CA PHE A 35 -6.41 5.43 9.30
C PHE A 35 -7.79 4.79 9.15
N SER A 36 -8.00 3.62 9.73
CA SER A 36 -9.33 2.99 9.81
C SER A 36 -10.19 3.56 10.95
N GLY A 37 -9.69 4.54 11.70
CA GLY A 37 -10.43 5.20 12.77
C GLY A 37 -10.61 4.36 14.03
N ARG A 38 -9.77 3.36 14.24
CA ARG A 38 -9.90 2.42 15.37
C ARG A 38 -9.30 3.00 16.67
N LYS A 39 -9.94 4.05 17.16
CA LYS A 39 -9.50 4.80 18.35
C LYS A 39 -9.27 3.91 19.57
N GLU A 40 -10.08 2.89 19.74
CA GLU A 40 -10.01 1.97 20.88
C GLU A 40 -8.67 1.26 21.03
N LEU A 41 -7.94 1.08 19.92
CA LEU A 41 -6.62 0.44 19.92
C LEU A 41 -5.49 1.38 20.39
N PHE A 42 -5.77 2.67 20.50
CA PHE A 42 -4.77 3.67 20.87
C PHE A 42 -4.93 4.19 22.30
N LYS A 43 -5.78 3.56 23.09
CA LYS A 43 -6.00 3.93 24.48
C LYS A 43 -4.70 3.87 25.28
N GLY A 44 -4.36 4.97 25.93
CA GLY A 44 -3.11 5.10 26.70
C GLY A 44 -1.88 5.41 25.88
N LEU A 45 -2.00 5.53 24.56
CA LEU A 45 -0.90 5.88 23.66
C LEU A 45 -0.96 7.37 23.28
N ALA A 46 0.18 7.92 22.84
CA ALA A 46 0.27 9.34 22.46
C ALA A 46 -0.79 9.74 21.43
N MET A 47 -1.12 8.86 20.49
CA MET A 47 -2.11 9.11 19.44
C MET A 47 -3.49 9.44 20.01
N GLU A 48 -3.86 8.87 21.14
CA GLU A 48 -5.17 9.10 21.76
C GLU A 48 -5.40 10.59 22.08
N THR A 49 -4.34 11.28 22.48
CA THR A 49 -4.42 12.70 22.84
C THR A 49 -4.10 13.62 21.66
N LEU A 50 -3.29 13.17 20.71
CA LEU A 50 -2.87 13.97 19.56
C LEU A 50 -3.95 14.06 18.49
N GLU A 51 -4.62 12.95 18.20
CA GLU A 51 -5.66 12.91 17.16
C GLU A 51 -6.99 13.32 17.76
N LYS A 52 -7.65 14.27 17.10
CA LYS A 52 -8.95 14.80 17.56
C LYS A 52 -10.12 14.29 16.72
N ASP A 53 -9.90 14.09 15.43
CA ASP A 53 -10.98 13.82 14.49
C ASP A 53 -11.27 12.34 14.27
N TRP A 54 -10.24 11.48 14.32
CA TRP A 54 -10.36 10.03 14.11
C TRP A 54 -11.16 9.68 12.85
N THR A 55 -10.88 10.39 11.76
CA THR A 55 -11.53 10.14 10.46
C THR A 55 -11.24 8.72 9.98
N THR A 56 -12.28 8.04 9.51
CA THR A 56 -12.15 6.70 8.94
C THR A 56 -11.86 6.82 7.44
N HIS A 57 -10.68 6.40 7.02
CA HIS A 57 -10.29 6.34 5.61
C HIS A 57 -10.36 4.91 5.10
N PRO A 58 -10.73 4.69 3.82
CA PRO A 58 -10.55 3.37 3.22
C PRO A 58 -9.06 3.08 3.12
N VAL A 59 -8.63 1.91 3.60
CA VAL A 59 -7.22 1.50 3.58
C VAL A 59 -7.05 0.33 2.61
N LEU A 60 -6.20 0.52 1.61
CA LEU A 60 -5.79 -0.53 0.69
C LEU A 60 -4.39 -1.00 1.10
N HIS A 61 -4.35 -2.14 1.77
CA HIS A 61 -3.10 -2.71 2.26
C HIS A 61 -2.65 -3.85 1.34
N LEU A 62 -1.58 -3.62 0.59
CA LEU A 62 -0.94 -4.59 -0.28
C LEU A 62 0.28 -5.18 0.44
N ASP A 63 0.25 -6.48 0.69
CA ASP A 63 1.36 -7.20 1.30
C ASP A 63 1.96 -8.15 0.27
N LEU A 64 3.17 -7.88 -0.19
CA LEU A 64 3.88 -8.71 -1.15
C LEU A 64 4.76 -9.78 -0.49
N THR A 65 4.72 -9.89 0.84
CA THR A 65 5.40 -10.96 1.57
C THR A 65 4.68 -12.31 1.40
N GLY A 66 5.33 -13.39 1.82
CA GLY A 66 4.71 -14.71 1.90
C GLY A 66 4.51 -15.43 0.57
N SER A 67 4.93 -14.86 -0.55
CA SER A 67 4.86 -15.49 -1.87
C SER A 67 6.27 -15.64 -2.45
N ARG A 68 6.42 -16.65 -3.33
CA ARG A 68 7.62 -16.79 -4.16
C ARG A 68 7.30 -16.24 -5.54
N TYR A 69 8.15 -15.35 -6.03
CA TYR A 69 7.96 -14.72 -7.33
C TYR A 69 8.95 -15.32 -8.32
N THR A 70 8.51 -16.33 -9.06
CA THR A 70 9.33 -17.02 -10.04
C THR A 70 8.87 -16.74 -11.48
N SER A 71 7.67 -16.15 -11.64
CA SER A 71 7.11 -15.75 -12.94
C SER A 71 6.24 -14.53 -12.76
N ILE A 72 5.96 -13.82 -13.86
CA ILE A 72 5.05 -12.67 -13.83
C ILE A 72 3.65 -13.08 -13.38
N SER A 73 3.21 -14.30 -13.72
CA SER A 73 1.90 -14.79 -13.30
C SER A 73 1.78 -14.90 -11.77
N ASP A 74 2.86 -15.18 -11.06
CA ASP A 74 2.86 -15.20 -9.60
C ASP A 74 2.55 -13.82 -9.01
N LEU A 75 3.11 -12.77 -9.60
CA LEU A 75 2.84 -11.39 -9.19
C LEU A 75 1.41 -10.99 -9.55
N GLU A 76 0.98 -11.29 -10.76
CA GLU A 76 -0.39 -10.97 -11.20
C GLU A 76 -1.43 -11.65 -10.34
N GLU A 77 -1.20 -12.89 -9.94
CA GLU A 77 -2.08 -13.62 -9.03
C GLU A 77 -2.11 -12.97 -7.65
N LYS A 78 -0.95 -12.57 -7.11
CA LYS A 78 -0.87 -11.90 -5.82
C LYS A 78 -1.61 -10.56 -5.84
N LEU A 79 -1.36 -9.74 -6.84
CA LEU A 79 -2.06 -8.47 -7.02
C LEU A 79 -3.56 -8.69 -7.22
N GLY A 80 -3.92 -9.68 -8.02
CA GLY A 80 -5.33 -10.01 -8.31
C GLY A 80 -6.10 -10.38 -7.06
N ARG A 81 -5.50 -11.14 -6.15
CA ARG A 81 -6.16 -11.52 -4.88
C ARG A 81 -6.44 -10.30 -4.01
N HIS A 82 -5.48 -9.37 -3.91
CA HIS A 82 -5.69 -8.13 -3.16
C HIS A 82 -6.76 -7.25 -3.82
N LEU A 83 -6.68 -7.09 -5.13
CA LEU A 83 -7.65 -6.30 -5.89
C LEU A 83 -9.06 -6.86 -5.74
N SER A 84 -9.23 -8.19 -5.83
CA SER A 84 -10.54 -8.82 -5.65
C SER A 84 -11.10 -8.59 -4.26
N LYS A 85 -10.25 -8.65 -3.24
CA LYS A 85 -10.65 -8.37 -1.86
C LYS A 85 -11.13 -6.92 -1.70
N TRP A 86 -10.38 -5.96 -2.25
CA TRP A 86 -10.76 -4.55 -2.20
C TRP A 86 -12.04 -4.28 -2.99
N GLU A 87 -12.15 -4.89 -4.19
CA GLU A 87 -13.34 -4.78 -5.03
C GLU A 87 -14.59 -5.33 -4.33
N SER A 88 -14.45 -6.38 -3.54
CA SER A 88 -15.57 -6.93 -2.77
C SER A 88 -16.09 -5.98 -1.70
N VAL A 89 -15.21 -5.11 -1.18
CA VAL A 89 -15.57 -4.13 -0.14
C VAL A 89 -16.10 -2.82 -0.77
N TYR A 90 -15.40 -2.30 -1.80
CA TYR A 90 -15.66 -0.97 -2.33
C TYR A 90 -16.40 -0.96 -3.66
N GLY A 91 -16.52 -2.08 -4.32
CA GLY A 91 -17.18 -2.22 -5.60
C GLY A 91 -16.20 -2.38 -6.75
N LYS A 92 -16.64 -3.15 -7.75
CA LYS A 92 -15.89 -3.38 -8.98
C LYS A 92 -16.53 -2.54 -10.09
N THR A 93 -15.75 -1.72 -10.76
CA THR A 93 -16.21 -0.86 -11.84
C THR A 93 -15.72 -1.42 -13.18
N GLY A 94 -16.65 -1.89 -14.00
CA GLY A 94 -16.33 -2.41 -15.32
C GLY A 94 -15.70 -3.81 -15.31
N ASP A 95 -15.35 -4.28 -16.50
CA ASP A 95 -14.73 -5.59 -16.71
C ASP A 95 -13.25 -5.40 -17.07
N LEU A 96 -12.48 -4.93 -16.09
CA LEU A 96 -11.06 -4.65 -16.24
C LEU A 96 -10.25 -5.88 -15.83
N SER A 97 -9.27 -6.27 -16.63
CA SER A 97 -8.38 -7.40 -16.35
C SER A 97 -6.98 -6.98 -15.91
N ASP A 98 -6.51 -5.83 -16.38
CA ASP A 98 -5.19 -5.31 -16.08
C ASP A 98 -5.10 -4.84 -14.62
N PRO A 99 -4.09 -5.31 -13.85
CA PRO A 99 -3.95 -4.93 -12.44
C PRO A 99 -3.87 -3.42 -12.19
N ALA A 100 -3.13 -2.67 -13.02
CA ALA A 100 -3.01 -1.23 -12.86
C ALA A 100 -4.35 -0.53 -13.06
N SER A 101 -5.12 -0.91 -14.08
CA SER A 101 -6.45 -0.36 -14.36
C SER A 101 -7.43 -0.70 -13.24
N ARG A 102 -7.37 -1.92 -12.72
CA ARG A 102 -8.21 -2.34 -11.59
C ARG A 102 -7.86 -1.54 -10.32
N PHE A 103 -6.58 -1.26 -10.12
CA PHE A 103 -6.12 -0.46 -8.99
C PHE A 103 -6.65 0.97 -9.06
N GLU A 104 -6.54 1.60 -10.23
CA GLU A 104 -7.15 2.93 -10.46
C GLU A 104 -8.63 2.93 -10.11
N ALA A 105 -9.37 1.96 -10.65
CA ALA A 105 -10.81 1.85 -10.47
C ALA A 105 -11.20 1.65 -9.00
N VAL A 106 -10.49 0.81 -8.26
CA VAL A 106 -10.81 0.54 -6.86
C VAL A 106 -10.47 1.73 -5.95
N ILE A 107 -9.44 2.49 -6.27
CA ILE A 107 -9.13 3.73 -5.55
C ILE A 107 -10.30 4.71 -5.69
N GLU A 108 -10.77 4.94 -6.90
CA GLU A 108 -11.93 5.81 -7.14
C GLU A 108 -13.20 5.29 -6.47
N ALA A 109 -13.46 3.97 -6.58
CA ALA A 109 -14.63 3.34 -5.98
C ALA A 109 -14.62 3.49 -4.45
N ALA A 110 -13.47 3.32 -3.81
CA ALA A 110 -13.32 3.47 -2.37
C ALA A 110 -13.59 4.92 -1.94
N TYR A 111 -13.06 5.89 -2.68
CA TYR A 111 -13.33 7.30 -2.43
C TYR A 111 -14.83 7.63 -2.58
N LEU A 112 -15.44 7.19 -3.67
CA LEU A 112 -16.87 7.47 -3.94
C LEU A 112 -17.79 6.82 -2.90
N LYS A 113 -17.46 5.61 -2.47
CA LYS A 113 -18.28 4.89 -1.48
C LYS A 113 -18.20 5.50 -0.10
N THR A 114 -17.02 5.95 0.32
CA THR A 114 -16.77 6.42 1.69
C THR A 114 -16.85 7.94 1.84
N GLY A 115 -16.67 8.68 0.75
CA GLY A 115 -16.52 10.13 0.79
C GLY A 115 -15.18 10.60 1.35
N ASN A 116 -14.28 9.66 1.70
CA ASN A 116 -12.98 9.94 2.29
C ASN A 116 -11.84 9.46 1.38
N LYS A 117 -10.73 10.21 1.38
CA LYS A 117 -9.57 9.86 0.58
C LYS A 117 -8.94 8.56 1.04
N VAL A 118 -8.32 7.86 0.10
CA VAL A 118 -7.80 6.50 0.27
C VAL A 118 -6.40 6.53 0.88
N VAL A 119 -6.13 5.58 1.77
CA VAL A 119 -4.80 5.32 2.30
C VAL A 119 -4.25 4.05 1.65
N ILE A 120 -3.00 4.11 1.17
CA ILE A 120 -2.33 2.99 0.53
C ILE A 120 -1.12 2.60 1.36
N LEU A 121 -1.09 1.34 1.79
CA LEU A 121 0.02 0.77 2.54
C LEU A 121 0.55 -0.44 1.76
N ILE A 122 1.85 -0.43 1.44
CA ILE A 122 2.47 -1.51 0.67
C ILE A 122 3.67 -2.05 1.45
N ASP A 123 3.61 -3.32 1.81
CA ASP A 123 4.66 -4.02 2.52
C ASP A 123 5.54 -4.79 1.54
N GLU A 124 6.86 -4.64 1.67
CA GLU A 124 7.84 -5.32 0.81
C GLU A 124 7.65 -5.02 -0.68
N TYR A 125 7.52 -3.75 -1.03
CA TYR A 125 7.16 -3.31 -2.38
C TYR A 125 8.13 -3.76 -3.48
N GLU A 126 9.37 -4.11 -3.14
CA GLU A 126 10.41 -4.54 -4.09
C GLU A 126 10.67 -6.05 -4.07
N LYS A 127 9.94 -6.81 -3.26
CA LYS A 127 10.22 -8.24 -3.06
C LYS A 127 10.32 -9.04 -4.38
N PRO A 128 9.41 -8.88 -5.36
CA PRO A 128 9.56 -9.63 -6.62
C PRO A 128 10.86 -9.33 -7.37
N ILE A 129 11.36 -8.10 -7.28
CA ILE A 129 12.62 -7.70 -7.90
C ILE A 129 13.78 -8.32 -7.16
N ILE A 130 13.79 -8.22 -5.83
CA ILE A 130 14.85 -8.74 -4.98
C ILE A 130 14.99 -10.26 -5.12
N ASP A 131 13.88 -10.98 -5.19
CA ASP A 131 13.87 -12.44 -5.35
C ASP A 131 14.47 -12.88 -6.70
N ASN A 132 14.62 -12.00 -7.68
CA ASN A 132 15.06 -12.30 -9.02
C ASN A 132 16.29 -11.50 -9.48
N MET A 133 17.10 -11.02 -8.54
CA MET A 133 18.30 -10.23 -8.85
C MET A 133 19.37 -11.02 -9.64
N ASP A 134 19.34 -12.33 -9.56
CA ASP A 134 20.25 -13.24 -10.29
C ASP A 134 19.72 -13.56 -11.71
N THR A 135 18.54 -13.13 -12.06
CA THR A 135 17.91 -13.35 -13.37
C THR A 135 17.52 -12.00 -13.99
N PRO A 136 18.46 -11.30 -14.67
CA PRO A 136 18.25 -9.92 -15.11
C PRO A 136 17.00 -9.68 -15.97
N ASP A 137 16.70 -10.58 -16.89
CA ASP A 137 15.53 -10.43 -17.77
C ASP A 137 14.20 -10.51 -16.98
N LEU A 138 14.13 -11.45 -16.05
CA LEU A 138 12.95 -11.63 -15.22
C LEU A 138 12.82 -10.46 -14.20
N MET A 139 13.94 -10.05 -13.63
CA MET A 139 13.99 -8.89 -12.75
C MET A 139 13.43 -7.63 -13.44
N GLU A 140 13.82 -7.40 -14.69
CA GLU A 140 13.33 -6.26 -15.47
C GLU A 140 11.83 -6.34 -15.76
N LYS A 141 11.31 -7.54 -16.01
CA LYS A 141 9.86 -7.75 -16.20
C LYS A 141 9.10 -7.41 -14.93
N PHE A 142 9.57 -7.87 -13.78
CA PHE A 142 8.97 -7.52 -12.47
C PHE A 142 9.03 -6.02 -12.21
N ARG A 143 10.16 -5.40 -12.53
CA ARG A 143 10.32 -3.95 -12.33
C ARG A 143 9.31 -3.16 -13.15
N ARG A 144 9.12 -3.51 -14.41
CA ARG A 144 8.14 -2.85 -15.29
C ARG A 144 6.71 -3.02 -14.79
N GLU A 145 6.35 -4.24 -14.40
CA GLU A 145 5.00 -4.53 -13.90
C GLU A 145 4.71 -3.73 -12.63
N LEU A 146 5.62 -3.74 -11.66
CA LEU A 146 5.48 -2.99 -10.42
C LEU A 146 5.51 -1.48 -10.65
N GLN A 147 6.36 -0.99 -11.55
CA GLN A 147 6.41 0.43 -11.88
C GLN A 147 5.08 0.91 -12.46
N GLY A 148 4.49 0.14 -13.36
CA GLY A 148 3.17 0.44 -13.89
C GLY A 148 2.09 0.44 -12.83
N PHE A 149 2.13 -0.51 -11.92
CA PHE A 149 1.18 -0.59 -10.81
C PHE A 149 1.35 0.58 -9.83
N TYR A 150 2.58 0.87 -9.40
CA TYR A 150 2.82 1.95 -8.44
C TYR A 150 2.63 3.35 -9.02
N SER A 151 2.78 3.52 -10.34
CA SER A 151 2.53 4.82 -10.98
C SER A 151 1.08 5.29 -10.84
N VAL A 152 0.15 4.36 -10.63
CA VAL A 152 -1.25 4.66 -10.36
C VAL A 152 -1.40 5.56 -9.12
N ILE A 153 -0.56 5.37 -8.11
CA ILE A 153 -0.59 6.15 -6.87
C ILE A 153 -0.42 7.64 -7.18
N LYS A 154 0.55 8.00 -8.03
CA LYS A 154 0.76 9.40 -8.45
C LYS A 154 -0.39 9.90 -9.32
N GLY A 155 -0.88 9.06 -10.24
CA GLY A 155 -1.97 9.42 -11.14
C GLY A 155 -3.30 9.63 -10.44
N LYS A 156 -3.50 9.03 -9.28
CA LYS A 156 -4.72 9.17 -8.47
C LYS A 156 -4.49 10.02 -7.21
N ASP A 157 -3.52 10.90 -7.23
CA ASP A 157 -3.15 11.76 -6.10
C ASP A 157 -4.32 12.49 -5.46
N GLU A 158 -5.27 12.96 -6.26
CA GLU A 158 -6.45 13.69 -5.76
C GLU A 158 -7.35 12.84 -4.84
N PHE A 159 -7.30 11.50 -4.98
CA PHE A 159 -8.09 10.57 -4.19
C PHE A 159 -7.33 9.97 -3.01
N ILE A 160 -6.04 10.29 -2.86
CA ILE A 160 -5.17 9.67 -1.88
C ILE A 160 -4.87 10.62 -0.72
N ARG A 161 -5.09 10.14 0.50
CA ARG A 161 -4.78 10.84 1.75
C ARG A 161 -3.33 10.60 2.17
N PHE A 162 -2.83 9.37 1.99
CA PHE A 162 -1.53 8.94 2.50
C PHE A 162 -1.10 7.65 1.79
N ALA A 163 0.19 7.54 1.49
CA ALA A 163 0.77 6.32 0.93
C ALA A 163 2.10 6.02 1.60
N PHE A 164 2.27 4.79 2.06
CA PHE A 164 3.47 4.35 2.77
C PHE A 164 3.93 3.00 2.21
N LEU A 165 5.16 2.96 1.72
CA LEU A 165 5.76 1.77 1.13
C LEU A 165 6.98 1.34 1.93
N THR A 166 7.07 0.05 2.27
CA THR A 166 8.23 -0.49 2.98
C THR A 166 9.02 -1.46 2.10
N GLY A 167 10.33 -1.47 2.28
CA GLY A 167 11.25 -2.40 1.63
C GLY A 167 12.42 -2.74 2.52
N VAL A 168 13.24 -3.70 2.10
CA VAL A 168 14.41 -4.19 2.86
C VAL A 168 15.73 -3.69 2.31
N THR A 169 15.76 -3.15 1.09
CA THR A 169 16.99 -2.67 0.46
C THR A 169 16.85 -1.26 -0.07
N LYS A 170 17.99 -0.59 -0.24
CA LYS A 170 18.07 0.71 -0.89
C LYS A 170 18.20 0.54 -2.41
N LEU A 171 17.32 -0.27 -3.03
CA LEU A 171 17.17 -0.18 -4.46
C LEU A 171 16.66 1.22 -4.77
N GLY A 172 17.27 1.90 -5.72
CA GLY A 172 16.90 3.28 -6.05
C GLY A 172 15.40 3.44 -6.27
N LYS A 173 14.92 4.66 -6.10
CA LYS A 173 13.50 4.99 -6.26
C LYS A 173 12.94 4.38 -7.54
N MET A 174 11.92 3.57 -7.41
CA MET A 174 11.12 3.14 -8.56
C MET A 174 10.25 4.32 -8.98
N SER A 175 10.84 5.14 -9.78
CA SER A 175 10.14 6.30 -10.33
C SER A 175 9.37 5.93 -11.60
#